data_5d3b36c2f137328eab4e744920029d64
#
_entry.id   5d3b36c2f137328eab4e744920029d64
#
_cell.length_a   1.000
_cell.length_b   1.000
_cell.length_c   1.000
_cell.angle_alpha   90.00
_cell.angle_beta   90.00
_cell.angle_gamma   90.00
#
_symmetry.space_group_name_H-M   'P 1'
#
loop_
_entity.id
_entity.type
_entity.pdbx_description
1 polymer ?
#
loop_
_entity_poly.entity_id
_entity_poly.type
_entity_poly.pdbx_seq_one_letter_code
_entity_poly.pdbx_strand_id
1 'polypeptide(L)'
;MRGGTYALSGTTEAWLNITYNYADWYYRPGVFGETAENKGIRAIYGLSGAESIPVLKKAIAALESLTEDISDDERREYEEQGCTGYWMATRANAIRPLYQLLALAQMRPDGIWEGD
;
A
#
# COMPACT_ATOMS: atom_id res chain seq x y z
N MET A 1 11.25 -1.66 4.49
CA MET A 1 11.03 -1.94 3.09
C MET A 1 11.60 -0.82 2.27
N ARG A 2 12.47 -0.96 1.37
CA ARG A 2 12.90 0.08 0.51
C ARG A 2 12.01 0.22 -0.63
N GLY A 3 11.31 0.41 -1.21
CA GLY A 3 10.49 0.27 -2.39
C GLY A 3 10.35 -1.17 -2.80
N GLY A 4 9.18 -1.65 -2.96
CA GLY A 4 8.92 -2.97 -3.50
C GLY A 4 8.29 -2.86 -4.86
N THR A 5 8.44 -3.91 -5.65
CA THR A 5 7.75 -4.04 -6.91
C THR A 5 6.66 -5.08 -6.73
N TYR A 6 5.43 -4.67 -6.94
CA TYR A 6 4.29 -5.56 -6.88
C TYR A 6 3.86 -5.89 -8.30
N ALA A 7 3.72 -7.17 -8.59
CA ALA A 7 3.36 -7.64 -9.92
C ALA A 7 2.13 -8.54 -9.85
N LEU A 8 1.28 -8.43 -10.84
CA LEU A 8 0.20 -9.36 -11.08
C LEU A 8 0.69 -10.36 -12.12
N SER A 9 0.93 -11.61 -11.73
CA SER A 9 1.42 -12.61 -12.66
C SER A 9 0.27 -13.26 -13.43
N GLY A 10 0.61 -13.93 -14.52
CA GLY A 10 -0.33 -14.55 -15.44
C GLY A 10 0.12 -14.34 -16.88
N THR A 11 -0.82 -14.28 -17.81
CA THR A 11 -0.50 -14.05 -19.22
C THR A 11 -0.08 -12.60 -19.49
N THR A 12 -0.47 -11.69 -18.64
CA THR A 12 -0.08 -10.28 -18.69
C THR A 12 0.45 -9.89 -17.33
N GLU A 13 1.52 -9.14 -17.30
CA GLU A 13 2.10 -8.63 -16.06
C GLU A 13 1.82 -7.14 -15.92
N ALA A 14 1.50 -6.73 -14.70
CA ALA A 14 1.36 -5.35 -14.32
C ALA A 14 2.27 -5.08 -13.13
N TRP A 15 2.88 -3.92 -13.09
CA TRP A 15 3.91 -3.57 -12.12
C TRP A 15 3.54 -2.31 -11.39
N LEU A 16 3.86 -2.27 -10.10
CA LEU A 16 3.73 -1.06 -9.30
C LEU A 16 4.85 -1.04 -8.27
N ASN A 17 5.60 0.07 -8.26
CA ASN A 17 6.59 0.34 -7.22
C ASN A 17 5.94 1.18 -6.13
N ILE A 18 6.06 0.73 -4.88
CA ILE A 18 5.56 1.46 -3.73
C ILE A 18 6.73 1.68 -2.77
N THR A 19 6.95 2.94 -2.37
CA THR A 19 8.02 3.25 -1.44
C THR A 19 7.77 2.66 -0.06
N TYR A 20 8.83 2.22 0.58
CA TYR A 20 8.79 1.75 1.96
C TYR A 20 8.36 2.83 2.97
N ASN A 21 8.44 4.10 2.59
CA ASN A 21 8.07 5.20 3.46
C ASN A 21 6.62 5.11 3.94
N TYR A 22 5.76 4.40 3.21
CA TYR A 22 4.35 4.24 3.58
C TYR A 22 4.09 3.07 4.54
N ALA A 23 5.11 2.29 4.87
CA ALA A 23 4.94 1.05 5.64
C ALA A 23 4.21 1.26 6.98
N ASP A 24 4.52 2.33 7.70
CA ASP A 24 3.90 2.61 8.99
C ASP A 24 2.38 2.76 8.90
N TRP A 25 1.89 3.31 7.78
CA TRP A 25 0.45 3.40 7.55
C TRP A 25 -0.16 2.03 7.32
N TYR A 26 0.52 1.18 6.55
CA TYR A 26 0.00 -0.15 6.20
C TYR A 26 0.05 -1.12 7.40
N TYR A 27 1.00 -0.93 8.30
CA TYR A 27 1.11 -1.74 9.51
C TYR A 27 0.19 -1.30 10.65
N ARG A 28 -0.57 -0.24 10.48
CA ARG A 28 -1.55 0.16 11.50
C ARG A 28 -2.61 -0.92 11.68
N PRO A 29 -3.01 -1.18 12.95
CA PRO A 29 -4.08 -2.15 13.21
C PRO A 29 -5.36 -1.79 12.44
N GLY A 30 -5.99 -2.77 11.83
CA GLY A 30 -7.21 -2.61 11.07
C GLY A 30 -7.02 -2.27 9.60
N VAL A 31 -5.80 -2.01 9.13
CA VAL A 31 -5.53 -1.76 7.70
C VAL A 31 -5.35 -3.08 6.96
N PHE A 32 -4.28 -3.82 7.23
CA PHE A 32 -4.06 -5.14 6.65
C PHE A 32 -4.09 -6.26 7.68
N GLY A 33 -4.67 -6.02 8.84
CA GLY A 33 -4.78 -6.98 9.92
C GLY A 33 -4.55 -6.30 11.26
N GLU A 34 -4.63 -7.08 12.32
CA GLU A 34 -4.38 -6.59 13.67
C GLU A 34 -2.92 -6.82 14.05
N THR A 35 -2.42 -6.01 14.92
CA THR A 35 -1.08 -6.03 15.52
C THR A 35 -0.08 -7.07 14.97
N ALA A 36 0.09 -8.21 15.68
CA ALA A 36 1.14 -9.19 15.37
C ALA A 36 0.93 -9.93 14.04
N GLU A 37 -0.31 -9.96 13.55
CA GLU A 37 -0.67 -10.65 12.30
C GLU A 37 -0.60 -9.74 11.09
N ASN A 38 -0.45 -8.45 11.32
CA ASN A 38 -0.42 -7.47 10.24
C ASN A 38 0.90 -7.55 9.47
N LYS A 39 0.82 -8.00 8.23
CA LYS A 39 1.97 -8.10 7.32
C LYS A 39 2.10 -6.87 6.41
N GLY A 40 1.31 -5.84 6.65
CA GLY A 40 1.24 -4.69 5.78
C GLY A 40 0.78 -5.08 4.39
N ILE A 41 1.31 -4.42 3.38
CA ILE A 41 0.96 -4.67 1.99
C ILE A 41 1.24 -6.11 1.55
N ARG A 42 2.15 -6.81 2.21
CA ARG A 42 2.47 -8.21 1.90
C ARG A 42 1.31 -9.16 2.16
N ALA A 43 0.26 -8.69 2.84
CA ALA A 43 -0.95 -9.48 3.07
C ALA A 43 -1.62 -9.96 1.78
N ILE A 44 -1.39 -9.27 0.66
CA ILE A 44 -1.97 -9.66 -0.62
C ILE A 44 -1.11 -10.65 -1.41
N TYR A 45 0.14 -10.88 -1.00
CA TYR A 45 1.03 -11.79 -1.72
C TYR A 45 0.46 -13.21 -1.71
N GLY A 46 0.43 -13.83 -2.87
CA GLY A 46 -0.15 -15.15 -3.06
C GLY A 46 -1.66 -15.16 -3.28
N LEU A 47 -2.33 -14.03 -3.08
CA LEU A 47 -3.75 -13.92 -3.39
C LEU A 47 -3.95 -13.65 -4.88
N SER A 48 -5.07 -14.12 -5.42
CA SER A 48 -5.49 -13.70 -6.76
C SER A 48 -5.93 -12.23 -6.72
N GLY A 49 -6.01 -11.62 -7.89
CA GLY A 49 -6.60 -10.29 -8.00
C GLY A 49 -7.97 -10.25 -7.34
N ALA A 50 -8.85 -11.21 -7.68
CA ALA A 50 -10.19 -11.30 -7.11
C ALA A 50 -10.16 -11.39 -5.57
N GLU A 51 -9.31 -12.24 -5.01
CA GLU A 51 -9.19 -12.41 -3.56
C GLU A 51 -8.65 -11.16 -2.86
N SER A 52 -7.80 -10.39 -3.53
CA SER A 52 -7.22 -9.18 -2.94
C SER A 52 -8.18 -7.98 -2.93
N ILE A 53 -9.21 -7.98 -3.77
CA ILE A 53 -10.16 -6.86 -3.86
C ILE A 53 -10.76 -6.49 -2.50
N PRO A 54 -11.38 -7.43 -1.75
CA PRO A 54 -11.94 -7.06 -0.44
C PRO A 54 -10.87 -6.63 0.56
N VAL A 55 -9.68 -7.20 0.50
CA VAL A 55 -8.56 -6.84 1.37
C VAL A 55 -8.13 -5.40 1.11
N LEU A 56 -7.96 -5.04 -0.16
CA LEU A 56 -7.57 -3.69 -0.56
C LEU A 56 -8.64 -2.66 -0.24
N LYS A 57 -9.92 -2.99 -0.49
CA LYS A 57 -11.04 -2.09 -0.15
C LYS A 57 -11.11 -1.82 1.34
N LYS A 58 -10.91 -2.85 2.17
CA LYS A 58 -10.90 -2.69 3.63
C LYS A 58 -9.75 -1.80 4.08
N ALA A 59 -8.55 -2.01 3.52
CA ALA A 59 -7.38 -1.21 3.86
C ALA A 59 -7.58 0.26 3.48
N ILE A 60 -8.10 0.53 2.29
CA ILE A 60 -8.42 1.88 1.83
C ILE A 60 -9.42 2.55 2.77
N ALA A 61 -10.52 1.87 3.09
CA ALA A 61 -11.55 2.40 3.97
C ALA A 61 -10.99 2.71 5.36
N ALA A 62 -10.13 1.84 5.89
CA ALA A 62 -9.50 2.05 7.18
C ALA A 62 -8.63 3.32 7.19
N LEU A 63 -7.81 3.51 6.17
CA LEU A 63 -6.97 4.69 6.07
C LEU A 63 -7.76 5.97 5.80
N GLU A 64 -8.80 5.89 4.98
CA GLU A 64 -9.67 7.04 4.69
C GLU A 64 -10.47 7.48 5.90
N SER A 65 -10.75 6.58 6.83
CA SER A 65 -11.47 6.91 8.06
C SER A 65 -10.63 7.65 9.09
N LEU A 66 -9.30 7.63 8.95
CA LEU A 66 -8.39 8.32 9.86
C LEU A 66 -8.38 9.82 9.59
N THR A 67 -8.23 10.60 10.65
CA THR A 67 -8.04 12.05 10.54
C THR A 67 -6.59 12.46 10.77
N GLU A 68 -5.79 11.52 11.25
CA GLU A 68 -4.39 11.74 11.57
C GLU A 68 -3.53 11.87 10.31
N ASP A 69 -2.42 12.57 10.45
CA ASP A 69 -1.40 12.65 9.42
C ASP A 69 -0.04 12.77 10.08
N ILE A 70 1.02 12.91 9.29
CA ILE A 70 2.35 13.16 9.84
C ILE A 70 2.38 14.51 10.53
N SER A 71 3.24 14.63 11.55
CA SER A 71 3.43 15.88 12.28
C SER A 71 4.17 16.90 11.42
N ASP A 72 4.12 18.17 11.83
CA ASP A 72 4.88 19.23 11.15
C ASP A 72 6.39 18.97 11.25
N ASP A 73 6.85 18.39 12.36
CA ASP A 73 8.25 18.03 12.53
C ASP A 73 8.67 16.92 11.55
N GLU A 74 7.85 15.89 11.40
CA GLU A 74 8.09 14.82 10.44
C GLU A 74 8.10 15.36 9.01
N ARG A 75 7.15 16.23 8.68
CA ARG A 75 7.10 16.87 7.37
C ARG A 75 8.39 17.64 7.09
N ARG A 76 8.88 18.36 8.08
CA ARG A 76 10.12 19.13 7.96
C ARG A 76 11.33 18.22 7.73
N GLU A 77 11.38 17.08 8.44
CA GLU A 77 12.44 16.09 8.24
C GLU A 77 12.43 15.52 6.82
N TYR A 78 11.25 15.20 6.28
CA TYR A 78 11.14 14.75 4.90
C TYR A 78 11.65 15.80 3.91
N GLU A 79 11.29 17.06 4.12
CA GLU A 79 11.74 18.16 3.26
C GLU A 79 13.26 18.34 3.31
N GLU A 80 13.86 18.25 4.50
CA GLU A 80 15.31 18.36 4.68
C GLU A 80 16.08 17.21 3.99
N GLN A 81 15.48 16.03 3.92
CA GLN A 81 16.05 14.88 3.26
C GLN A 81 15.78 14.84 1.76
N GLY A 82 15.05 15.81 1.23
CA GLY A 82 14.65 15.82 -0.16
C GLY A 82 13.53 14.84 -0.50
N CYS A 83 12.87 14.28 0.50
CA CYS A 83 11.76 13.34 0.32
C CYS A 83 10.44 14.10 0.22
N THR A 84 10.22 14.76 -0.91
CA THR A 84 9.02 15.55 -1.18
C THR A 84 8.12 14.82 -2.19
N GLY A 85 6.95 15.40 -2.47
CA GLY A 85 6.00 14.78 -3.38
C GLY A 85 5.56 13.42 -2.85
N TYR A 86 5.50 12.41 -3.70
CA TYR A 86 5.03 11.08 -3.31
C TYR A 86 5.96 10.35 -2.32
N TRP A 87 7.21 10.82 -2.17
CA TRP A 87 8.16 10.25 -1.21
C TRP A 87 7.81 10.61 0.24
N MET A 88 7.03 11.65 0.45
CA MET A 88 6.58 12.04 1.78
C MET A 88 5.44 11.12 2.21
N ALA A 89 5.57 10.50 3.37
CA ALA A 89 4.61 9.50 3.85
C ALA A 89 3.38 10.15 4.50
N THR A 90 2.68 11.01 3.76
CA THR A 90 1.38 11.50 4.19
C THR A 90 0.33 10.41 4.04
N ARG A 91 -0.77 10.54 4.79
CA ARG A 91 -1.88 9.58 4.68
C ARG A 91 -2.42 9.52 3.26
N ALA A 92 -2.64 10.65 2.63
CA ALA A 92 -3.14 10.72 1.26
C ALA A 92 -2.20 10.01 0.28
N ASN A 93 -0.90 10.20 0.42
CA ASN A 93 0.08 9.55 -0.45
C ASN A 93 0.12 8.03 -0.23
N ALA A 94 -0.09 7.57 1.00
CA ALA A 94 -0.10 6.14 1.31
C ALA A 94 -1.36 5.45 0.77
N ILE A 95 -2.48 6.15 0.69
CA ILE A 95 -3.74 5.62 0.15
C ILE A 95 -3.66 5.42 -1.37
N ARG A 96 -3.00 6.31 -2.07
CA ARG A 96 -2.97 6.31 -3.54
C ARG A 96 -2.50 4.99 -4.16
N PRO A 97 -1.39 4.36 -3.71
CA PRO A 97 -0.97 3.08 -4.26
C PRO A 97 -2.00 1.98 -4.07
N LEU A 98 -2.78 2.02 -2.99
CA LEU A 98 -3.81 1.01 -2.73
C LEU A 98 -4.92 1.08 -3.76
N TYR A 99 -5.31 2.27 -4.20
CA TYR A 99 -6.26 2.44 -5.30
C TYR A 99 -5.69 1.89 -6.62
N GLN A 100 -4.39 2.11 -6.86
CA GLN A 100 -3.73 1.59 -8.05
C GLN A 100 -3.68 0.06 -8.04
N LEU A 101 -3.37 -0.54 -6.90
CA LEU A 101 -3.41 -2.00 -6.73
C LEU A 101 -4.81 -2.55 -6.93
N LEU A 102 -5.82 -1.86 -6.39
CA LEU A 102 -7.21 -2.25 -6.55
C LEU A 102 -7.62 -2.24 -8.02
N ALA A 103 -7.24 -1.21 -8.76
CA ALA A 103 -7.53 -1.11 -10.19
C ALA A 103 -6.89 -2.27 -10.96
N LEU A 104 -5.64 -2.60 -10.67
CA LEU A 104 -4.95 -3.73 -11.29
C LEU A 104 -5.63 -5.05 -10.97
N ALA A 105 -6.03 -5.24 -9.71
CA ALA A 105 -6.75 -6.45 -9.29
C ALA A 105 -8.09 -6.61 -10.03
N GLN A 106 -8.79 -5.52 -10.25
CA GLN A 106 -10.06 -5.51 -11.00
C GLN A 106 -9.86 -5.80 -12.47
N MET A 107 -8.75 -5.35 -13.04
CA MET A 107 -8.42 -5.62 -14.45
C MET A 107 -7.95 -7.06 -14.67
N ARG A 108 -7.31 -7.66 -13.68
CA ARG A 108 -6.77 -9.02 -13.76
C ARG A 108 -7.14 -9.83 -12.52
N PRO A 109 -8.43 -10.17 -12.37
CA PRO A 109 -8.88 -10.93 -11.18
C PRO A 109 -8.28 -12.32 -11.10
N ASP A 110 -7.81 -12.88 -12.21
CA ASP A 110 -7.18 -14.19 -12.32
C ASP A 110 -5.66 -14.17 -12.06
N GLY A 111 -5.03 -12.99 -12.01
CA GLY A 111 -3.60 -12.88 -11.74
C GLY A 111 -3.30 -13.13 -10.26
N ILE A 112 -2.04 -13.43 -9.96
CA ILE A 112 -1.58 -13.69 -8.61
C ILE A 112 -0.57 -12.62 -8.21
N TRP A 113 -0.77 -12.04 -7.04
CA TRP A 113 0.15 -11.04 -6.52
C TRP A 113 1.46 -11.66 -6.08
N GLU A 114 2.55 -11.04 -6.47
CA GLU A 114 3.90 -11.39 -6.03
C GLU A 114 4.65 -10.11 -5.66
N GLY A 115 5.62 -10.24 -4.78
CA GLY A 115 6.45 -9.12 -4.40
C GLY A 115 7.70 -9.56 -3.64
N ASP A 116 8.53 -8.60 -3.25
CA ASP A 116 9.76 -8.85 -2.50
C ASP A 116 9.58 -8.86 -0.98
#